data_41a96eb6c98302930fb6bace6e3292cf
#
_entry.id   41a96eb6c98302930fb6bace6e3292cf
#
_cell.length_a   1.000
_cell.length_b   1.000
_cell.length_c   1.000
_cell.angle_alpha   90.00
_cell.angle_beta   90.00
_cell.angle_gamma   90.00
#
_symmetry.space_group_name_H-M   'P 1'
#
loop_
_entity.id
_entity.type
_entity.pdbx_description
1 polymer ?
#
loop_
_entity_poly.entity_id
_entity_poly.type
_entity_poly.pdbx_seq_one_letter_code
_entity_poly.pdbx_strand_id
1 'polypeptide(L)'
;MNQKRKKIPAEAVDLYTRFIHGEISRRAFAEGVGRFAVAGLTTGAIIDALMPNYAAAQQVRKDDERIEASYQTVPSPDGNGSIRGYLVKPASADTREATPAKMTWVIVVHENRGLNPHTEDVARRFALENFIAFAPDALSSAGGYPGDDYKGGLMFGKIDKAKLMLDFAAAALGRKSRQDGNGKICATGFCYGGGVGDTLAV
;
A
#
# COMPACT_ATOMS: atom_id res chain seq x y z
N MET A 1 6.75 -9.36 33.68
CA MET A 1 8.21 -9.35 33.41
C MET A 1 8.45 -8.48 32.19
N ASN A 2 9.09 -7.33 32.41
CA ASN A 2 9.35 -6.33 31.39
C ASN A 2 10.59 -6.76 30.60
N GLN A 3 10.42 -7.50 29.47
CA GLN A 3 11.53 -7.80 28.58
C GLN A 3 11.97 -6.45 27.96
N LYS A 4 13.10 -5.93 28.43
CA LYS A 4 13.79 -4.81 27.77
C LYS A 4 14.00 -5.20 26.30
N ARG A 5 13.24 -4.60 25.37
CA ARG A 5 13.50 -4.76 23.94
C ARG A 5 14.98 -4.46 23.68
N LYS A 6 15.73 -5.44 23.25
CA LYS A 6 17.15 -5.25 22.89
C LYS A 6 17.18 -4.20 21.78
N LYS A 7 17.92 -3.12 22.00
CA LYS A 7 18.05 -2.04 21.02
C LYS A 7 18.78 -2.60 19.77
N ILE A 8 18.15 -2.48 18.62
CA ILE A 8 18.80 -2.81 17.34
C ILE A 8 19.91 -1.78 17.11
N PRO A 9 21.13 -2.18 16.73
CA PRO A 9 22.21 -1.25 16.40
C PRO A 9 21.82 -0.30 15.26
N ALA A 10 22.22 0.96 15.35
CA ALA A 10 21.92 1.97 14.33
C ALA A 10 22.49 1.59 12.94
N GLU A 11 23.65 0.96 12.93
CA GLU A 11 24.30 0.44 11.71
C GLU A 11 23.50 -0.69 11.05
N ALA A 12 22.77 -1.50 11.82
CA ALA A 12 21.89 -2.52 11.27
C ALA A 12 20.63 -1.88 10.62
N VAL A 13 20.16 -0.75 11.17
CA VAL A 13 19.10 0.07 10.57
C VAL A 13 19.58 0.71 9.27
N ASP A 14 20.80 1.22 9.21
CA ASP A 14 21.40 1.77 7.99
C ASP A 14 21.52 0.70 6.88
N LEU A 15 22.01 -0.49 7.22
CA LEU A 15 22.03 -1.63 6.29
C LEU A 15 20.65 -1.98 5.77
N TYR A 16 19.63 -1.96 6.62
CA TYR A 16 18.25 -2.17 6.20
C TYR A 16 17.78 -1.06 5.25
N THR A 17 18.06 0.20 5.55
CA THR A 17 17.73 1.35 4.69
C THR A 17 18.33 1.17 3.30
N ARG A 18 19.60 0.85 3.22
CA ARG A 18 20.32 0.61 1.95
C ARG A 18 19.75 -0.59 1.19
N PHE A 19 19.37 -1.64 1.91
CA PHE A 19 18.74 -2.81 1.32
C PHE A 19 17.37 -2.48 0.71
N ILE A 20 16.49 -1.77 1.41
CA ILE A 20 15.16 -1.43 0.90
C ILE A 20 15.20 -0.41 -0.24
N HIS A 21 16.28 0.39 -0.35
CA HIS A 21 16.49 1.29 -1.49
C HIS A 21 17.21 0.61 -2.67
N GLY A 22 17.56 -0.68 -2.56
CA GLY A 22 18.19 -1.43 -3.62
C GLY A 22 19.67 -1.16 -3.81
N GLU A 23 20.32 -0.45 -2.87
CA GLU A 23 21.75 -0.12 -2.90
C GLU A 23 22.63 -1.34 -2.60
N ILE A 24 22.12 -2.28 -1.83
CA ILE A 24 22.78 -3.54 -1.53
C ILE A 24 21.85 -4.72 -1.76
N SER A 25 22.44 -5.87 -2.12
CA SER A 25 21.68 -7.11 -2.31
C SER A 25 21.19 -7.69 -0.98
N ARG A 26 20.16 -8.57 -1.03
CA ARG A 26 19.66 -9.31 0.13
C ARG A 26 20.77 -10.10 0.82
N ARG A 27 21.71 -10.66 0.06
CA ARG A 27 22.85 -11.39 0.59
C ARG A 27 23.80 -10.46 1.36
N ALA A 28 24.17 -9.32 0.77
CA ALA A 28 25.04 -8.33 1.42
C ALA A 28 24.39 -7.74 2.68
N PHE A 29 23.07 -7.54 2.68
CA PHE A 29 22.32 -7.16 3.86
C PHE A 29 22.42 -8.21 4.96
N ALA A 30 22.13 -9.49 4.66
CA ALA A 30 22.18 -10.57 5.64
C ALA A 30 23.60 -10.77 6.22
N GLU A 31 24.65 -10.71 5.37
CA GLU A 31 26.04 -10.78 5.79
C GLU A 31 26.43 -9.58 6.66
N GLY A 32 26.02 -8.37 6.30
CA GLY A 32 26.25 -7.16 7.07
C GLY A 32 25.60 -7.21 8.46
N VAL A 33 24.33 -7.60 8.52
CA VAL A 33 23.58 -7.75 9.78
C VAL A 33 24.18 -8.86 10.65
N GLY A 34 24.71 -9.91 10.05
CA GLY A 34 25.38 -11.01 10.77
C GLY A 34 26.51 -10.56 11.71
N ARG A 35 27.15 -9.44 11.43
CA ARG A 35 28.21 -8.86 12.28
C ARG A 35 27.71 -8.36 13.64
N PHE A 36 26.41 -8.11 13.75
CA PHE A 36 25.77 -7.66 15.00
C PHE A 36 25.16 -8.83 15.79
N ALA A 37 25.28 -10.07 15.29
CA ALA A 37 24.86 -11.26 16.00
C ALA A 37 25.80 -11.49 17.19
N VAL A 38 25.30 -11.25 18.39
CA VAL A 38 26.01 -11.47 19.66
C VAL A 38 25.17 -12.36 20.56
N ALA A 39 25.74 -12.86 21.66
CA ALA A 39 25.10 -13.79 22.59
C ALA A 39 23.61 -13.42 22.85
N GLY A 40 22.71 -14.27 22.37
CA GLY A 40 21.27 -14.14 22.52
C GLY A 40 20.57 -13.21 21.50
N LEU A 41 21.29 -12.71 20.48
CA LEU A 41 20.71 -12.00 19.33
C LEU A 41 21.24 -12.63 18.04
N THR A 42 20.42 -13.43 17.37
CA THR A 42 20.81 -14.08 16.10
C THR A 42 20.61 -13.12 14.92
N THR A 43 21.32 -13.34 13.81
CA THR A 43 21.11 -12.62 12.55
C THR A 43 19.64 -12.63 12.13
N GLY A 44 18.96 -13.79 12.22
CA GLY A 44 17.54 -13.92 11.91
C GLY A 44 16.67 -13.04 12.79
N ALA A 45 16.91 -12.99 14.09
CA ALA A 45 16.14 -12.14 15.01
C ALA A 45 16.32 -10.64 14.75
N ILE A 46 17.50 -10.23 14.27
CA ILE A 46 17.73 -8.83 13.87
C ILE A 46 16.99 -8.52 12.56
N ILE A 47 17.06 -9.42 11.58
CA ILE A 47 16.33 -9.28 10.31
C ILE A 47 14.83 -9.22 10.57
N ASP A 48 14.26 -10.14 11.33
CA ASP A 48 12.83 -10.16 11.66
C ASP A 48 12.37 -8.89 12.39
N ALA A 49 13.23 -8.32 13.24
CA ALA A 49 12.92 -7.08 13.94
C ALA A 49 13.02 -5.82 13.05
N LEU A 50 13.77 -5.89 11.94
CA LEU A 50 13.90 -4.81 10.95
C LEU A 50 12.83 -4.90 9.85
N MET A 51 12.34 -6.12 9.54
CA MET A 51 11.34 -6.30 8.50
C MET A 51 9.95 -5.86 8.97
N PRO A 52 9.14 -5.22 8.09
CA PRO A 52 7.77 -4.84 8.44
C PRO A 52 6.92 -6.08 8.78
N ASN A 53 6.28 -6.03 9.93
CA ASN A 53 5.28 -7.03 10.31
C ASN A 53 3.88 -6.45 10.06
N TYR A 54 3.40 -6.53 8.83
CA TYR A 54 2.10 -5.99 8.45
C TYR A 54 0.93 -6.64 9.20
N ALA A 55 1.04 -7.92 9.57
CA ALA A 55 -0.02 -8.60 10.31
C ALA A 55 -0.16 -8.03 11.73
N ALA A 56 0.95 -7.71 12.39
CA ALA A 56 0.94 -7.09 13.71
C ALA A 56 0.62 -5.59 13.67
N ALA A 57 0.88 -4.93 12.53
CA ALA A 57 0.61 -3.51 12.32
C ALA A 57 -0.81 -3.22 11.80
N GLN A 58 -1.55 -4.24 11.38
CA GLN A 58 -2.91 -4.13 10.86
C GLN A 58 -3.83 -3.56 11.95
N GLN A 59 -4.57 -2.49 11.60
CA GLN A 59 -5.53 -1.83 12.50
C GLN A 59 -6.97 -2.24 12.21
N VAL A 60 -7.29 -2.52 10.95
CA VAL A 60 -8.61 -2.98 10.51
C VAL A 60 -8.48 -4.34 9.84
N ARG A 61 -9.17 -5.34 10.35
CA ARG A 61 -9.13 -6.69 9.80
C ARG A 61 -9.70 -6.71 8.38
N LYS A 62 -9.23 -7.67 7.56
CA LYS A 62 -9.77 -7.86 6.19
C LYS A 62 -11.23 -8.33 6.18
N ASP A 63 -11.63 -9.02 7.23
CA ASP A 63 -12.97 -9.58 7.47
C ASP A 63 -13.78 -8.75 8.49
N ASP A 64 -13.48 -7.46 8.64
CA ASP A 64 -14.26 -6.57 9.50
C ASP A 64 -15.68 -6.38 8.92
N GLU A 65 -16.69 -6.71 9.70
CA GLU A 65 -18.11 -6.70 9.27
C GLU A 65 -18.63 -5.29 8.94
N ARG A 66 -17.92 -4.24 9.36
CA ARG A 66 -18.28 -2.84 9.10
C ARG A 66 -17.89 -2.36 7.71
N ILE A 67 -17.17 -3.16 6.92
CA ILE A 67 -16.69 -2.81 5.60
C ILE A 67 -16.98 -3.90 4.58
N GLU A 68 -17.12 -3.49 3.32
CA GLU A 68 -17.13 -4.39 2.16
C GLU A 68 -15.85 -4.12 1.35
N ALA A 69 -15.07 -5.18 1.11
CA ALA A 69 -13.82 -5.10 0.40
C ALA A 69 -13.76 -6.03 -0.80
N SER A 70 -13.23 -5.56 -1.92
CA SER A 70 -13.07 -6.32 -3.15
C SER A 70 -11.92 -5.80 -3.99
N TYR A 71 -11.43 -6.61 -4.93
CA TYR A 71 -10.52 -6.10 -5.95
C TYR A 71 -11.31 -5.76 -7.22
N GLN A 72 -10.99 -4.63 -7.81
CA GLN A 72 -11.59 -4.18 -9.06
C GLN A 72 -10.52 -3.75 -10.05
N THR A 73 -10.82 -3.92 -11.33
CA THR A 73 -9.98 -3.45 -12.43
C THR A 73 -10.65 -2.25 -13.11
N VAL A 74 -9.86 -1.22 -13.39
CA VAL A 74 -10.28 -0.01 -14.09
C VAL A 74 -9.59 0.02 -15.45
N PRO A 75 -10.31 0.23 -16.55
CA PRO A 75 -9.69 0.46 -17.85
C PRO A 75 -8.79 1.70 -17.83
N SER A 76 -7.62 1.59 -18.46
CA SER A 76 -6.64 2.66 -18.64
C SER A 76 -6.03 2.57 -20.03
N PRO A 77 -6.79 2.91 -21.09
CA PRO A 77 -6.35 2.71 -22.48
C PRO A 77 -5.10 3.52 -22.83
N ASP A 78 -4.94 4.70 -22.26
CA ASP A 78 -3.77 5.58 -22.49
C ASP A 78 -2.55 5.19 -21.64
N GLY A 79 -2.76 4.37 -20.58
CA GLY A 79 -1.72 3.84 -19.72
C GLY A 79 -1.27 2.44 -20.12
N ASN A 80 -1.36 1.49 -19.16
CA ASN A 80 -1.01 0.07 -19.36
C ASN A 80 -2.22 -0.81 -19.75
N GLY A 81 -3.29 -0.23 -20.27
CA GLY A 81 -4.54 -0.92 -20.65
C GLY A 81 -5.52 -1.03 -19.49
N SER A 82 -5.06 -1.34 -18.30
CA SER A 82 -5.90 -1.37 -17.09
C SER A 82 -5.07 -1.32 -15.82
N ILE A 83 -5.70 -0.89 -14.73
CA ILE A 83 -5.13 -0.94 -13.39
C ILE A 83 -6.06 -1.67 -12.43
N ARG A 84 -5.54 -2.66 -11.72
CA ARG A 84 -6.25 -3.36 -10.64
C ARG A 84 -6.03 -2.64 -9.33
N GLY A 85 -7.02 -2.61 -8.45
CA GLY A 85 -6.89 -2.00 -7.14
C GLY A 85 -7.84 -2.62 -6.11
N TYR A 86 -7.59 -2.32 -4.86
CA TYR A 86 -8.38 -2.74 -3.71
C TYR A 86 -9.43 -1.67 -3.41
N LEU A 87 -10.69 -2.04 -3.54
CA LEU A 87 -11.85 -1.21 -3.23
C LEU A 87 -12.38 -1.58 -1.85
N VAL A 88 -12.59 -0.59 -1.02
CA VAL A 88 -13.23 -0.74 0.28
C VAL A 88 -14.28 0.35 0.46
N LYS A 89 -15.44 -0.02 0.95
CA LYS A 89 -16.53 0.89 1.31
C LYS A 89 -17.13 0.47 2.65
N PRO A 90 -17.81 1.36 3.37
CA PRO A 90 -18.61 0.98 4.52
C PRO A 90 -19.61 -0.11 4.13
N ALA A 91 -19.78 -1.10 4.98
CA ALA A 91 -20.89 -2.02 4.84
C ALA A 91 -22.19 -1.25 5.01
N SER A 92 -23.18 -1.51 4.16
CA SER A 92 -24.49 -0.86 4.30
C SER A 92 -25.14 -1.34 5.61
N ALA A 93 -25.14 -0.48 6.59
CA ALA A 93 -25.63 -0.81 7.93
C ALA A 93 -27.16 -1.03 7.97
N ASP A 94 -27.91 -0.57 6.96
CA ASP A 94 -29.35 -0.82 6.90
C ASP A 94 -29.85 -0.78 5.44
N THR A 95 -30.34 -1.93 4.97
CA THR A 95 -31.05 -2.04 3.69
C THR A 95 -32.41 -1.34 3.70
N ARG A 96 -32.76 -0.64 4.79
CA ARG A 96 -34.03 0.10 4.95
C ARG A 96 -33.93 1.55 4.55
N GLU A 97 -32.73 2.11 4.38
CA GLU A 97 -32.61 3.44 3.80
C GLU A 97 -32.79 3.37 2.27
N ALA A 98 -33.84 4.01 1.80
CA ALA A 98 -34.23 4.01 0.39
C ALA A 98 -33.21 4.63 -0.56
N THR A 99 -32.18 5.33 -0.04
CA THR A 99 -31.09 5.90 -0.82
C THR A 99 -29.82 5.94 0.04
N PRO A 100 -28.81 5.09 -0.25
CA PRO A 100 -27.54 5.16 0.45
C PRO A 100 -26.92 6.56 0.34
N ALA A 101 -26.41 7.08 1.44
CA ALA A 101 -25.71 8.36 1.43
C ALA A 101 -24.55 8.31 0.44
N LYS A 102 -24.49 9.29 -0.47
CA LYS A 102 -23.40 9.40 -1.43
C LYS A 102 -22.12 9.82 -0.71
N MET A 103 -21.08 9.03 -0.86
CA MET A 103 -19.82 9.20 -0.13
C MET A 103 -18.73 9.84 -1.01
N THR A 104 -17.75 10.47 -0.37
CA THR A 104 -16.54 10.95 -1.06
C THR A 104 -15.62 9.78 -1.38
N TRP A 105 -15.04 9.78 -2.56
CA TRP A 105 -14.02 8.83 -2.96
C TRP A 105 -12.64 9.26 -2.51
N VAL A 106 -11.83 8.29 -2.06
CA VAL A 106 -10.41 8.48 -1.73
C VAL A 106 -9.57 7.52 -2.56
N ILE A 107 -8.65 8.05 -3.33
CA ILE A 107 -7.60 7.27 -3.98
C ILE A 107 -6.43 7.14 -2.99
N VAL A 108 -6.14 5.92 -2.57
CA VAL A 108 -5.06 5.61 -1.62
C VAL A 108 -3.86 5.11 -2.41
N VAL A 109 -2.86 5.95 -2.59
CA VAL A 109 -1.69 5.64 -3.42
C VAL A 109 -0.57 5.08 -2.55
N HIS A 110 -0.11 3.88 -2.89
CA HIS A 110 0.99 3.21 -2.20
C HIS A 110 2.34 3.87 -2.48
N GLU A 111 3.36 3.47 -1.74
CA GLU A 111 4.75 3.87 -1.96
C GLU A 111 5.35 3.12 -3.18
N ASN A 112 6.67 3.00 -3.25
CA ASN A 112 7.39 2.37 -4.37
C ASN A 112 7.51 0.83 -4.26
N ARG A 113 6.51 0.16 -3.66
CA ARG A 113 6.50 -1.30 -3.44
C ARG A 113 5.34 -2.04 -4.10
N GLY A 114 4.34 -1.31 -4.63
CA GLY A 114 3.07 -1.86 -5.03
C GLY A 114 2.05 -1.86 -3.89
N LEU A 115 0.87 -2.38 -4.16
CA LEU A 115 -0.24 -2.44 -3.22
C LEU A 115 0.01 -3.50 -2.14
N ASN A 116 0.79 -3.12 -1.12
CA ASN A 116 1.11 -3.99 0.00
C ASN A 116 0.01 -4.01 1.07
N PRO A 117 0.08 -4.94 2.06
CA PRO A 117 -0.93 -5.06 3.11
C PRO A 117 -1.13 -3.81 3.96
N HIS A 118 -0.11 -2.95 4.09
CA HIS A 118 -0.23 -1.66 4.79
C HIS A 118 -1.18 -0.71 4.05
N THR A 119 -1.00 -0.56 2.74
CA THR A 119 -1.87 0.31 1.93
C THR A 119 -3.30 -0.20 1.89
N GLU A 120 -3.51 -1.52 1.84
CA GLU A 120 -4.84 -2.11 1.98
C GLU A 120 -5.48 -1.78 3.33
N ASP A 121 -4.69 -1.81 4.43
CA ASP A 121 -5.18 -1.44 5.76
C ASP A 121 -5.56 0.04 5.84
N VAL A 122 -4.76 0.93 5.22
CA VAL A 122 -5.10 2.36 5.11
C VAL A 122 -6.43 2.55 4.39
N ALA A 123 -6.66 1.83 3.28
CA ALA A 123 -7.94 1.89 2.56
C ALA A 123 -9.12 1.45 3.44
N ARG A 124 -8.96 0.38 4.24
CA ARG A 124 -9.99 -0.09 5.19
C ARG A 124 -10.28 0.96 6.27
N ARG A 125 -9.25 1.65 6.77
CA ARG A 125 -9.44 2.72 7.76
C ARG A 125 -10.24 3.88 7.20
N PHE A 126 -10.01 4.29 5.93
CA PHE A 126 -10.85 5.30 5.28
C PHE A 126 -12.30 4.86 5.15
N ALA A 127 -12.56 3.58 4.87
CA ALA A 127 -13.93 3.08 4.80
C ALA A 127 -14.65 3.19 6.15
N LEU A 128 -13.97 2.97 7.29
CA LEU A 128 -14.55 3.17 8.63
C LEU A 128 -14.86 4.64 8.94
N GLU A 129 -14.24 5.58 8.23
CA GLU A 129 -14.51 7.02 8.30
C GLU A 129 -15.52 7.49 7.24
N ASN A 130 -16.35 6.58 6.71
CA ASN A 130 -17.39 6.86 5.72
C ASN A 130 -16.90 7.39 4.36
N PHE A 131 -15.71 6.95 3.92
CA PHE A 131 -15.24 7.17 2.56
C PHE A 131 -15.36 5.88 1.74
N ILE A 132 -15.47 6.02 0.42
CA ILE A 132 -15.20 4.91 -0.48
C ILE A 132 -13.73 4.99 -0.88
N ALA A 133 -12.92 4.03 -0.44
CA ALA A 133 -11.50 4.02 -0.70
C ALA A 133 -11.15 3.07 -1.86
N PHE A 134 -10.33 3.54 -2.79
CA PHE A 134 -9.76 2.72 -3.84
C PHE A 134 -8.23 2.85 -3.83
N ALA A 135 -7.55 1.73 -3.64
CA ALA A 135 -6.09 1.66 -3.65
C ALA A 135 -5.61 0.96 -4.92
N PRO A 136 -5.24 1.70 -5.98
CA PRO A 136 -4.72 1.13 -7.22
C PRO A 136 -3.35 0.49 -7.01
N ASP A 137 -3.07 -0.64 -7.69
CA ASP A 137 -1.77 -1.30 -7.67
C ASP A 137 -0.95 -0.92 -8.91
N ALA A 138 0.09 -0.11 -8.71
CA ALA A 138 1.04 0.26 -9.75
C ALA A 138 1.72 -0.94 -10.44
N LEU A 139 1.78 -2.08 -9.78
CA LEU A 139 2.37 -3.30 -10.33
C LEU A 139 1.39 -4.14 -11.14
N SER A 140 0.15 -3.69 -11.36
CA SER A 140 -0.88 -4.43 -12.09
C SER A 140 -0.41 -4.95 -13.43
N SER A 141 0.30 -4.14 -14.22
CA SER A 141 0.85 -4.52 -15.53
C SER A 141 1.98 -5.55 -15.45
N ALA A 142 2.58 -5.72 -14.28
CA ALA A 142 3.64 -6.68 -13.99
C ALA A 142 3.18 -7.89 -13.15
N GLY A 143 1.86 -8.08 -13.00
CA GLY A 143 1.27 -9.18 -12.24
C GLY A 143 0.83 -8.83 -10.82
N GLY A 144 0.97 -7.58 -10.40
CA GLY A 144 0.57 -7.07 -9.08
C GLY A 144 1.66 -7.21 -8.00
N TYR A 145 1.31 -6.79 -6.79
CA TYR A 145 2.22 -6.88 -5.65
C TYR A 145 2.64 -8.33 -5.36
N PRO A 146 3.94 -8.64 -5.32
CA PRO A 146 4.45 -10.02 -5.25
C PRO A 146 4.45 -10.63 -3.84
N GLY A 147 3.85 -9.98 -2.84
CA GLY A 147 3.86 -10.43 -1.44
C GLY A 147 5.18 -10.19 -0.69
N ASP A 148 6.11 -9.48 -1.29
CA ASP A 148 7.44 -9.17 -0.74
C ASP A 148 7.86 -7.78 -1.20
N ASP A 149 8.15 -6.87 -0.25
CA ASP A 149 8.44 -5.46 -0.53
C ASP A 149 9.74 -5.27 -1.31
N TYR A 150 10.74 -6.11 -1.10
CA TYR A 150 11.99 -6.02 -1.86
C TYR A 150 11.75 -6.37 -3.33
N LYS A 151 11.04 -7.45 -3.60
CA LYS A 151 10.65 -7.82 -4.97
C LYS A 151 9.75 -6.76 -5.59
N GLY A 152 8.77 -6.26 -4.82
CA GLY A 152 7.90 -5.17 -5.24
C GLY A 152 8.69 -3.93 -5.66
N GLY A 153 9.70 -3.52 -4.89
CA GLY A 153 10.58 -2.41 -5.23
C GLY A 153 11.38 -2.63 -6.51
N LEU A 154 11.92 -3.83 -6.72
CA LEU A 154 12.63 -4.19 -7.96
C LEU A 154 11.70 -4.16 -9.19
N MET A 155 10.48 -4.64 -9.05
CA MET A 155 9.46 -4.58 -10.11
C MET A 155 9.07 -3.14 -10.38
N PHE A 156 8.81 -2.36 -9.33
CA PHE A 156 8.43 -0.95 -9.42
C PHE A 156 9.50 -0.10 -10.13
N GLY A 157 10.78 -0.41 -9.92
CA GLY A 157 11.89 0.25 -10.62
C GLY A 157 11.87 0.09 -12.14
N LYS A 158 11.19 -0.96 -12.65
CA LYS A 158 11.11 -1.29 -14.09
C LYS A 158 9.82 -0.79 -14.76
N ILE A 159 8.84 -0.33 -14.00
CA ILE A 159 7.57 0.18 -14.53
C ILE A 159 7.78 1.51 -15.25
N ASP A 160 7.13 1.67 -16.40
CA ASP A 160 7.02 2.95 -17.10
C ASP A 160 6.22 3.94 -16.26
N LYS A 161 6.89 4.96 -15.72
CA LYS A 161 6.28 5.93 -14.80
C LYS A 161 5.28 6.85 -15.49
N ALA A 162 5.46 7.12 -16.78
CA ALA A 162 4.52 7.95 -17.55
C ALA A 162 3.20 7.21 -17.74
N LYS A 163 3.24 5.96 -18.18
CA LYS A 163 2.04 5.12 -18.31
C LYS A 163 1.38 4.86 -16.96
N LEU A 164 2.17 4.64 -15.91
CA LEU A 164 1.66 4.47 -14.57
C LEU A 164 0.88 5.69 -14.08
N MET A 165 1.35 6.90 -14.40
CA MET A 165 0.63 8.13 -14.05
C MET A 165 -0.73 8.21 -14.73
N LEU A 166 -0.81 7.80 -16.01
CA LEU A 166 -2.08 7.69 -16.74
C LEU A 166 -3.00 6.62 -16.13
N ASP A 167 -2.46 5.52 -15.63
CA ASP A 167 -3.24 4.51 -14.90
C ASP A 167 -3.88 5.08 -13.63
N PHE A 168 -3.11 5.85 -12.83
CA PHE A 168 -3.66 6.51 -11.64
C PHE A 168 -4.70 7.57 -11.97
N ALA A 169 -4.47 8.35 -13.04
CA ALA A 169 -5.45 9.32 -13.53
C ALA A 169 -6.75 8.63 -13.99
N ALA A 170 -6.64 7.54 -14.75
CA ALA A 170 -7.80 6.74 -15.16
C ALA A 170 -8.55 6.16 -13.96
N ALA A 171 -7.83 5.67 -12.95
CA ALA A 171 -8.42 5.20 -11.71
C ALA A 171 -9.22 6.31 -11.00
N ALA A 172 -8.67 7.51 -10.87
CA ALA A 172 -9.33 8.64 -10.23
C ALA A 172 -10.57 9.08 -11.02
N LEU A 173 -10.44 9.34 -12.33
CA LEU A 173 -11.53 9.77 -13.19
C LEU A 173 -12.67 8.75 -13.25
N GLY A 174 -12.33 7.45 -13.37
CA GLY A 174 -13.31 6.38 -13.40
C GLY A 174 -14.08 6.24 -12.08
N ARG A 175 -13.55 6.72 -10.96
CA ARG A 175 -14.25 6.72 -9.67
C ARG A 175 -15.09 7.97 -9.48
N LYS A 176 -14.64 9.12 -9.97
CA LYS A 176 -15.38 10.39 -9.86
C LYS A 176 -16.77 10.33 -10.53
N SER A 177 -16.90 9.59 -11.62
CA SER A 177 -18.14 9.45 -12.39
C SER A 177 -19.14 8.41 -11.85
N ARG A 178 -18.79 7.69 -10.77
CA ARG A 178 -19.65 6.63 -10.22
C ARG A 178 -20.85 7.19 -9.47
N GLN A 179 -21.98 6.49 -9.58
CA GLN A 179 -23.26 6.91 -8.95
C GLN A 179 -23.26 6.72 -7.41
N ASP A 180 -22.41 5.84 -6.87
CA ASP A 180 -22.25 5.63 -5.42
C ASP A 180 -21.43 6.74 -4.73
N GLY A 181 -20.80 7.62 -5.50
CA GLY A 181 -20.08 8.79 -5.02
C GLY A 181 -20.89 10.08 -5.06
N ASN A 182 -20.48 11.07 -4.27
CA ASN A 182 -21.04 12.43 -4.24
C ASN A 182 -20.40 13.37 -5.29
N GLY A 183 -19.61 12.85 -6.22
CA GLY A 183 -18.87 13.60 -7.23
C GLY A 183 -17.56 14.21 -6.71
N LYS A 184 -17.26 14.09 -5.43
CA LYS A 184 -15.99 14.52 -4.84
C LYS A 184 -15.02 13.36 -4.77
N ILE A 185 -13.76 13.65 -5.08
CA ILE A 185 -12.65 12.72 -4.99
C ILE A 185 -11.44 13.41 -4.36
N CYS A 186 -10.73 12.72 -3.52
CA CYS A 186 -9.43 13.15 -3.00
C CYS A 186 -8.41 12.02 -3.18
N ALA A 187 -7.14 12.37 -3.07
CA ALA A 187 -6.04 11.43 -3.10
C ALA A 187 -5.21 11.56 -1.83
N THR A 188 -4.66 10.46 -1.36
CA THR A 188 -3.70 10.40 -0.26
C THR A 188 -2.62 9.39 -0.58
N GLY A 189 -1.43 9.62 -0.06
CA GLY A 189 -0.29 8.72 -0.23
C GLY A 189 0.95 9.27 0.44
N PHE A 190 1.95 8.41 0.59
CA PHE A 190 3.24 8.76 1.17
C PHE A 190 4.36 8.49 0.17
N CYS A 191 5.49 9.19 0.28
CA CYS A 191 6.63 9.02 -0.60
C CYS A 191 6.22 9.19 -2.08
N TYR A 192 6.40 8.18 -2.92
CA TYR A 192 5.93 8.18 -4.31
C TYR A 192 4.43 8.52 -4.42
N GLY A 193 3.63 7.94 -3.53
CA GLY A 193 2.18 8.20 -3.52
C GLY A 193 1.81 9.64 -3.20
N GLY A 194 2.62 10.37 -2.44
CA GLY A 194 2.46 11.80 -2.22
C GLY A 194 2.64 12.60 -3.51
N GLY A 195 3.69 12.30 -4.29
CA GLY A 195 3.91 12.93 -5.60
C GLY A 195 2.80 12.63 -6.62
N VAL A 196 2.25 11.42 -6.61
CA VAL A 196 1.07 11.08 -7.43
C VAL A 196 -0.14 11.89 -6.99
N GLY A 197 -0.38 12.03 -5.67
CA GLY A 197 -1.48 12.82 -5.13
C GLY A 197 -1.42 14.28 -5.56
N ASP A 198 -0.24 14.90 -5.51
CA ASP A 198 0.02 16.24 -6.02
C ASP A 198 -0.32 16.38 -7.51
N THR A 199 0.11 15.42 -8.32
CA THR A 199 -0.15 15.44 -9.78
C THR A 199 -1.63 15.23 -10.11
N LEU A 200 -2.37 14.46 -9.31
CA LEU A 200 -3.82 14.26 -9.49
C LEU A 200 -4.67 15.44 -9.05
N ALA A 201 -4.11 16.37 -8.26
CA ALA A 201 -4.82 17.53 -7.73
C ALA A 201 -4.87 18.73 -8.70
N VAL A 202 -4.16 18.67 -9.82
CA VAL A 202 -4.08 19.71 -10.88
C VAL A 202 -5.11 19.41 -12.04
#